data_2bf1b440e3d982d286b2b2e0e242c283
#
_entry.id   2bf1b440e3d982d286b2b2e0e242c283
#
_cell.length_a   1.000
_cell.length_b   1.000
_cell.length_c   1.000
_cell.angle_alpha   90.00
_cell.angle_beta   90.00
_cell.angle_gamma   90.00
#
_symmetry.space_group_name_H-M   'P 1'
#
loop_
_entity.id
_entity.type
_entity.pdbx_description
1 polymer ?
#
loop_
_entity_poly.entity_id
_entity_poly.type
_entity_poly.pdbx_seq_one_letter_code
_entity_poly.pdbx_strand_id
1 'polypeptide(L)'
;MHVAMNSKRVRTVLWLCALALLISSGCATTIKTRVLMPGNIDQAAQFKSIAVMPFEGPDGEVFTSVVESTLASVIINDQQFFKLVDRGSLDKVMNEMKLGMTGMVNEETAAQVGKALGAKGIYSGTINASSVDDEFYSEKRQTCAFSRTVTDSKGGKTQECTNWYEAQVSCTKRTAAFSFTPRLIDVESGRVVFSNTYANTVEAKVCADDGKGLDDGTVMRKKTQETVMQKFRMDVAPYYVTMTFTLKDSTADMASDAAKAKLRDGLTFAKANQMDRACPVWREALVLAPNSITLMYNVGLCDETEDRPHEAFALYRQIEKALTSPDDLITTALTRVNPQIENRKKLAGQVAR
;
A
#
# COMPACT_ATOMS: atom_id res chain seq x y z
N MET A 1 53.92 46.83 -8.49
CA MET A 1 53.05 46.77 -9.66
C MET A 1 51.81 45.93 -9.23
N HIS A 2 50.72 46.59 -8.75
CA HIS A 2 49.49 45.94 -8.33
C HIS A 2 48.53 45.87 -9.53
N VAL A 3 48.27 44.69 -9.98
CA VAL A 3 47.22 44.44 -11.01
C VAL A 3 45.86 44.40 -10.31
N ALA A 4 45.05 45.44 -10.49
CA ALA A 4 43.68 45.50 -10.01
C ALA A 4 42.83 44.56 -10.86
N MET A 5 42.42 43.42 -10.30
CA MET A 5 41.54 42.45 -10.92
C MET A 5 40.08 42.99 -10.94
N ASN A 6 39.53 43.16 -12.14
CA ASN A 6 38.26 43.82 -12.39
C ASN A 6 37.08 43.02 -11.80
N SER A 7 36.42 43.57 -10.76
CA SER A 7 35.36 42.94 -9.95
C SER A 7 34.14 42.46 -10.77
N LYS A 8 33.92 43.01 -11.95
CA LYS A 8 32.82 42.59 -12.85
C LYS A 8 33.08 41.20 -13.48
N ARG A 9 34.35 40.86 -13.82
CA ARG A 9 34.68 39.55 -14.40
C ARG A 9 34.62 38.44 -13.37
N VAL A 10 34.95 38.68 -12.11
CA VAL A 10 34.86 37.70 -11.04
C VAL A 10 33.39 37.36 -10.71
N ARG A 11 32.49 38.37 -10.72
CA ARG A 11 31.05 38.16 -10.53
C ARG A 11 30.40 37.36 -11.66
N THR A 12 30.81 37.59 -12.91
CA THR A 12 30.27 36.84 -14.07
C THR A 12 30.71 35.37 -14.08
N VAL A 13 31.96 35.10 -13.70
CA VAL A 13 32.49 33.72 -13.58
C VAL A 13 31.84 32.98 -12.42
N LEU A 14 31.60 33.63 -11.27
CA LEU A 14 30.87 33.06 -10.14
C LEU A 14 29.41 32.76 -10.47
N TRP A 15 28.74 33.58 -11.28
CA TRP A 15 27.38 33.34 -11.75
C TRP A 15 27.30 32.19 -12.76
N LEU A 16 28.28 32.04 -13.65
CA LEU A 16 28.36 30.92 -14.60
C LEU A 16 28.70 29.60 -13.92
N CYS A 17 29.55 29.61 -12.89
CA CYS A 17 29.78 28.41 -12.06
C CYS A 17 28.57 28.01 -11.20
N ALA A 18 27.81 28.97 -10.67
CA ALA A 18 26.55 28.67 -9.92
C ALA A 18 25.45 28.14 -10.83
N LEU A 19 25.38 28.60 -12.10
CA LEU A 19 24.43 28.09 -13.08
C LEU A 19 24.79 26.69 -13.59
N ALA A 20 26.08 26.35 -13.65
CA ALA A 20 26.55 25.01 -14.04
C ALA A 20 26.30 23.93 -12.96
N LEU A 21 26.21 24.31 -11.68
CA LEU A 21 25.89 23.41 -10.56
C LEU A 21 24.41 23.07 -10.45
N LEU A 22 23.49 23.75 -11.16
CA LEU A 22 22.05 23.50 -11.14
C LEU A 22 21.58 22.49 -12.20
N ILE A 23 22.45 22.00 -13.07
CA ILE A 23 22.06 21.11 -14.20
C ILE A 23 22.38 19.63 -13.94
N SER A 24 22.91 19.26 -12.79
CA SER A 24 23.22 17.84 -12.48
C SER A 24 22.18 17.13 -11.63
N SER A 25 20.95 17.62 -11.55
CA SER A 25 19.83 16.79 -11.08
C SER A 25 19.44 15.83 -12.20
N GLY A 26 20.25 14.82 -12.45
CA GLY A 26 19.87 13.69 -13.28
C GLY A 26 18.63 13.07 -12.66
N CYS A 27 17.44 13.20 -13.31
CA CYS A 27 16.24 12.48 -12.90
C CYS A 27 16.56 10.99 -12.94
N ALA A 28 16.74 10.38 -11.78
CA ALA A 28 16.93 8.94 -11.68
C ALA A 28 15.78 8.23 -12.40
N THR A 29 16.11 7.35 -13.33
CA THR A 29 15.10 6.57 -14.05
C THR A 29 14.45 5.58 -13.08
N THR A 30 13.13 5.68 -12.92
CA THR A 30 12.37 4.78 -12.04
C THR A 30 11.34 4.00 -12.83
N ILE A 31 11.07 2.78 -12.39
CA ILE A 31 9.97 1.93 -12.86
C ILE A 31 9.02 1.60 -11.71
N LYS A 32 7.77 1.32 -12.05
CA LYS A 32 6.77 0.83 -11.10
C LYS A 32 6.28 -0.54 -11.57
N THR A 33 6.32 -1.50 -10.67
CA THR A 33 5.78 -2.84 -10.95
C THR A 33 4.95 -3.36 -9.80
N ARG A 34 4.07 -4.32 -10.09
CA ARG A 34 3.26 -4.98 -9.06
C ARG A 34 3.98 -6.23 -8.60
N VAL A 35 4.16 -6.34 -7.28
CA VAL A 35 4.78 -7.50 -6.63
C VAL A 35 3.73 -8.18 -5.77
N LEU A 36 3.62 -9.50 -5.89
CA LEU A 36 2.72 -10.31 -5.08
C LEU A 36 3.34 -10.55 -3.70
N MET A 37 2.59 -10.17 -2.66
CA MET A 37 2.96 -10.38 -1.26
C MET A 37 2.09 -11.47 -0.65
N PRO A 38 2.61 -12.30 0.26
CA PRO A 38 1.79 -13.24 1.00
C PRO A 38 0.79 -12.53 1.90
N GLY A 39 -0.32 -13.18 2.23
CA GLY A 39 -1.14 -12.78 3.36
C GLY A 39 -0.31 -12.74 4.64
N ASN A 40 -0.48 -11.69 5.43
CA ASN A 40 0.38 -11.45 6.60
C ASN A 40 0.26 -12.56 7.65
N ILE A 41 -0.94 -13.18 7.76
CA ILE A 41 -1.22 -14.30 8.68
C ILE A 41 -1.23 -15.61 7.88
N ASP A 42 -0.09 -16.27 7.86
CA ASP A 42 0.12 -17.47 7.04
C ASP A 42 -0.92 -18.56 7.27
N GLN A 43 -1.28 -18.84 8.52
CA GLN A 43 -2.29 -19.84 8.86
C GLN A 43 -3.66 -19.51 8.26
N ALA A 44 -4.10 -18.24 8.32
CA ALA A 44 -5.40 -17.84 7.75
C ALA A 44 -5.40 -17.92 6.22
N ALA A 45 -4.31 -17.56 5.56
CA ALA A 45 -4.19 -17.55 4.11
C ALA A 45 -4.13 -18.96 3.46
N GLN A 46 -3.99 -20.02 4.25
CA GLN A 46 -4.01 -21.41 3.77
C GLN A 46 -5.42 -21.94 3.53
N PHE A 47 -6.45 -21.37 4.17
CA PHE A 47 -7.83 -21.81 4.02
C PHE A 47 -8.44 -21.24 2.73
N LYS A 48 -8.73 -22.14 1.76
CA LYS A 48 -9.30 -21.77 0.46
C LYS A 48 -10.80 -21.98 0.38
N SER A 49 -11.29 -23.09 0.94
CA SER A 49 -12.73 -23.41 1.00
C SER A 49 -13.30 -22.90 2.31
N ILE A 50 -14.06 -21.81 2.24
CA ILE A 50 -14.53 -21.09 3.42
C ILE A 50 -16.03 -20.83 3.38
N ALA A 51 -16.64 -20.77 4.55
CA ALA A 51 -17.97 -20.20 4.76
C ALA A 51 -17.87 -18.96 5.66
N VAL A 52 -18.80 -18.04 5.51
CA VAL A 52 -18.88 -16.84 6.35
C VAL A 52 -20.21 -16.87 7.08
N MET A 53 -20.16 -17.03 8.39
CA MET A 53 -21.35 -16.97 9.25
C MET A 53 -21.76 -15.53 9.54
N PRO A 54 -23.02 -15.27 9.87
CA PRO A 54 -23.44 -13.94 10.28
C PRO A 54 -22.60 -13.40 11.42
N PHE A 55 -22.12 -12.16 11.26
CA PHE A 55 -21.40 -11.46 12.31
C PHE A 55 -22.39 -10.91 13.34
N GLU A 56 -22.02 -11.01 14.61
CA GLU A 56 -22.80 -10.45 15.70
C GLU A 56 -22.53 -8.94 15.88
N GLY A 57 -23.47 -8.25 16.54
CA GLY A 57 -23.31 -6.83 16.90
C GLY A 57 -23.93 -5.84 15.90
N PRO A 58 -23.64 -4.54 16.03
CA PRO A 58 -24.27 -3.49 15.23
C PRO A 58 -23.98 -3.66 13.73
N ASP A 59 -25.04 -3.60 12.90
CA ASP A 59 -24.96 -3.79 11.44
C ASP A 59 -24.37 -5.16 11.01
N GLY A 60 -24.33 -6.17 11.88
CA GLY A 60 -23.63 -7.44 11.67
C GLY A 60 -24.05 -8.17 10.41
N GLU A 61 -25.37 -8.25 10.13
CA GLU A 61 -25.90 -8.92 8.93
C GLU A 61 -25.45 -8.22 7.64
N VAL A 62 -25.55 -6.88 7.60
CA VAL A 62 -25.11 -6.08 6.45
C VAL A 62 -23.60 -6.23 6.25
N PHE A 63 -22.85 -6.18 7.34
CA PHE A 63 -21.39 -6.29 7.28
C PHE A 63 -20.92 -7.70 6.89
N THR A 64 -21.67 -8.75 7.22
CA THR A 64 -21.39 -10.12 6.75
C THR A 64 -21.30 -10.17 5.22
N SER A 65 -22.25 -9.53 4.52
CA SER A 65 -22.21 -9.43 3.06
C SER A 65 -20.98 -8.64 2.53
N VAL A 66 -20.48 -7.66 3.31
CA VAL A 66 -19.24 -6.95 2.98
C VAL A 66 -18.03 -7.87 3.10
N VAL A 67 -17.97 -8.69 4.15
CA VAL A 67 -16.91 -9.70 4.32
C VAL A 67 -16.94 -10.72 3.20
N GLU A 68 -18.11 -11.30 2.90
CA GLU A 68 -18.28 -12.26 1.79
C GLU A 68 -17.82 -11.68 0.45
N SER A 69 -18.28 -10.49 0.10
CA SER A 69 -17.90 -9.83 -1.17
C SER A 69 -16.41 -9.50 -1.23
N THR A 70 -15.82 -9.09 -0.11
CA THR A 70 -14.39 -8.82 -0.02
C THR A 70 -13.58 -10.09 -0.27
N LEU A 71 -13.92 -11.19 0.37
CA LEU A 71 -13.23 -12.47 0.18
C LEU A 71 -13.44 -13.03 -1.22
N ALA A 72 -14.68 -12.95 -1.75
CA ALA A 72 -15.01 -13.39 -3.10
C ALA A 72 -14.25 -12.59 -4.19
N SER A 73 -13.92 -11.34 -3.93
CA SER A 73 -13.20 -10.47 -4.88
C SER A 73 -11.69 -10.72 -4.96
N VAL A 74 -11.13 -11.61 -4.12
CA VAL A 74 -9.69 -11.89 -4.13
C VAL A 74 -9.31 -12.74 -5.32
N ILE A 75 -8.61 -12.13 -6.28
CA ILE A 75 -8.09 -12.79 -7.49
C ILE A 75 -6.57 -12.76 -7.44
N ILE A 76 -5.95 -13.93 -7.57
CA ILE A 76 -4.50 -14.12 -7.61
C ILE A 76 -4.16 -14.93 -8.87
N ASN A 77 -3.27 -14.41 -9.70
CA ASN A 77 -2.90 -15.03 -10.97
C ASN A 77 -4.12 -15.41 -11.83
N ASP A 78 -5.06 -14.46 -11.98
CA ASP A 78 -6.31 -14.59 -12.75
C ASP A 78 -7.26 -15.70 -12.25
N GLN A 79 -7.05 -16.19 -11.02
CA GLN A 79 -7.90 -17.19 -10.40
C GLN A 79 -8.48 -16.68 -9.08
N GLN A 80 -9.72 -17.05 -8.80
CA GLN A 80 -10.33 -16.76 -7.53
C GLN A 80 -9.58 -17.48 -6.40
N PHE A 81 -9.15 -16.73 -5.39
CA PHE A 81 -8.35 -17.26 -4.29
C PHE A 81 -9.17 -18.09 -3.31
N PHE A 82 -10.35 -17.60 -2.92
CA PHE A 82 -11.26 -18.28 -2.02
C PHE A 82 -12.41 -18.94 -2.79
N LYS A 83 -12.75 -20.16 -2.38
CA LYS A 83 -13.97 -20.84 -2.76
C LYS A 83 -14.98 -20.65 -1.62
N LEU A 84 -15.87 -19.67 -1.78
CA LEU A 84 -16.91 -19.40 -0.79
C LEU A 84 -18.07 -20.38 -0.94
N VAL A 85 -18.58 -20.83 0.21
CA VAL A 85 -19.85 -21.55 0.28
C VAL A 85 -20.98 -20.55 0.03
N ASP A 86 -21.96 -20.97 -0.78
CA ASP A 86 -23.15 -20.17 -1.06
C ASP A 86 -23.98 -19.93 0.20
N ARG A 87 -24.46 -18.67 0.36
CA ARG A 87 -25.24 -18.26 1.52
C ARG A 87 -26.56 -19.05 1.68
N GLY A 88 -27.26 -19.34 0.58
CA GLY A 88 -28.48 -20.11 0.63
C GLY A 88 -28.27 -21.53 1.16
N SER A 89 -27.11 -22.13 0.83
CA SER A 89 -26.71 -23.43 1.38
C SER A 89 -26.39 -23.35 2.87
N LEU A 90 -25.70 -22.24 3.29
CA LEU A 90 -25.42 -21.98 4.71
C LEU A 90 -26.72 -21.83 5.51
N ASP A 91 -27.64 -20.98 5.05
CA ASP A 91 -28.92 -20.71 5.72
C ASP A 91 -29.77 -21.99 5.85
N LYS A 92 -29.76 -22.84 4.83
CA LYS A 92 -30.46 -24.15 4.86
C LYS A 92 -29.89 -25.05 5.95
N VAL A 93 -28.60 -25.23 6.02
CA VAL A 93 -27.93 -26.06 7.04
C VAL A 93 -28.15 -25.47 8.44
N MET A 94 -28.04 -24.16 8.62
CA MET A 94 -28.34 -23.54 9.90
C MET A 94 -29.76 -23.75 10.36
N ASN A 95 -30.75 -23.66 9.46
CA ASN A 95 -32.15 -23.93 9.75
C ASN A 95 -32.39 -25.39 10.10
N GLU A 96 -31.79 -26.34 9.35
CA GLU A 96 -31.90 -27.78 9.63
C GLU A 96 -31.31 -28.14 11.01
N MET A 97 -30.21 -27.50 11.39
CA MET A 97 -29.58 -27.65 12.71
C MET A 97 -30.30 -26.87 13.82
N LYS A 98 -31.40 -26.18 13.51
CA LYS A 98 -32.14 -25.29 14.43
C LYS A 98 -31.28 -24.22 15.10
N LEU A 99 -30.26 -23.78 14.42
CA LEU A 99 -29.41 -22.67 14.84
C LEU A 99 -30.09 -21.37 14.43
N GLY A 100 -30.59 -20.61 15.40
CA GLY A 100 -31.21 -19.33 15.14
C GLY A 100 -30.18 -18.34 14.55
N MET A 101 -30.64 -17.37 13.74
CA MET A 101 -29.79 -16.31 13.15
C MET A 101 -29.10 -15.42 14.20
N THR A 102 -29.52 -15.50 15.45
CA THR A 102 -28.94 -14.77 16.61
C THR A 102 -28.31 -15.73 17.63
N GLY A 103 -28.22 -17.05 17.32
CA GLY A 103 -27.63 -18.02 18.23
C GLY A 103 -26.14 -17.86 18.38
N MET A 104 -25.63 -17.87 19.62
CA MET A 104 -24.23 -17.94 19.91
C MET A 104 -23.62 -19.16 19.24
N VAL A 105 -22.98 -18.93 18.09
CA VAL A 105 -22.25 -19.96 17.37
C VAL A 105 -20.90 -20.11 18.04
N ASN A 106 -20.78 -21.17 18.85
CA ASN A 106 -19.49 -21.56 19.41
C ASN A 106 -18.64 -22.30 18.33
N GLU A 107 -17.41 -22.54 18.64
CA GLU A 107 -16.45 -23.16 17.73
C GLU A 107 -16.89 -24.58 17.29
N GLU A 108 -17.50 -25.33 18.18
CA GLU A 108 -18.00 -26.70 17.91
C GLU A 108 -19.18 -26.67 16.90
N THR A 109 -20.11 -25.78 17.12
CA THR A 109 -21.29 -25.61 16.24
C THR A 109 -20.84 -25.09 14.86
N ALA A 110 -19.90 -24.14 14.81
CA ALA A 110 -19.31 -23.65 13.56
C ALA A 110 -18.62 -24.80 12.79
N ALA A 111 -17.85 -25.64 13.48
CA ALA A 111 -17.20 -26.79 12.84
C ALA A 111 -18.24 -27.82 12.29
N GLN A 112 -19.35 -28.05 12.99
CA GLN A 112 -20.43 -28.92 12.50
C GLN A 112 -21.10 -28.37 11.25
N VAL A 113 -21.40 -27.06 11.23
CA VAL A 113 -21.94 -26.36 10.04
C VAL A 113 -20.96 -26.47 8.87
N GLY A 114 -19.67 -26.23 9.13
CA GLY A 114 -18.63 -26.32 8.12
C GLY A 114 -18.49 -27.69 7.48
N LYS A 115 -18.56 -28.75 8.31
CA LYS A 115 -18.57 -30.14 7.82
C LYS A 115 -19.76 -30.42 6.91
N ALA A 116 -20.95 -29.98 7.30
CA ALA A 116 -22.19 -30.18 6.50
C ALA A 116 -22.10 -29.43 5.16
N LEU A 117 -21.37 -28.30 5.10
CA LEU A 117 -21.19 -27.49 3.90
C LEU A 117 -19.96 -27.90 3.06
N GLY A 118 -19.10 -28.78 3.55
CA GLY A 118 -17.84 -29.12 2.91
C GLY A 118 -16.82 -27.96 2.90
N ALA A 119 -16.96 -26.98 3.80
CA ALA A 119 -15.97 -25.92 4.02
C ALA A 119 -14.81 -26.47 4.85
N LYS A 120 -13.60 -25.90 4.65
CA LYS A 120 -12.43 -26.18 5.49
C LYS A 120 -12.27 -25.17 6.60
N GLY A 121 -12.68 -23.94 6.36
CA GLY A 121 -12.63 -22.86 7.34
C GLY A 121 -13.95 -22.11 7.43
N ILE A 122 -14.28 -21.61 8.60
CA ILE A 122 -15.44 -20.76 8.84
C ILE A 122 -15.00 -19.45 9.44
N TYR A 123 -15.37 -18.36 8.78
CA TYR A 123 -15.32 -17.03 9.37
C TYR A 123 -16.59 -16.75 10.17
N SER A 124 -16.40 -16.30 11.40
CA SER A 124 -17.42 -15.75 12.29
C SER A 124 -16.83 -14.54 13.03
N GLY A 125 -17.57 -13.86 13.85
CA GLY A 125 -17.03 -12.78 14.67
C GLY A 125 -18.04 -11.74 15.10
N THR A 126 -17.53 -10.63 15.65
CA THR A 126 -18.34 -9.59 16.26
C THR A 126 -17.98 -8.22 15.71
N ILE A 127 -18.99 -7.41 15.43
CA ILE A 127 -18.84 -5.97 15.20
C ILE A 127 -18.82 -5.29 16.58
N ASN A 128 -17.68 -4.75 16.96
CA ASN A 128 -17.49 -4.14 18.28
C ASN A 128 -17.99 -2.68 18.32
N ALA A 129 -17.87 -1.97 17.20
CA ALA A 129 -18.33 -0.59 17.03
C ALA A 129 -18.71 -0.29 15.59
N SER A 130 -19.81 0.43 15.40
CA SER A 130 -20.25 1.02 14.12
C SER A 130 -21.02 2.29 14.45
N SER A 131 -20.32 3.42 14.64
CA SER A 131 -20.94 4.67 15.11
C SER A 131 -20.51 5.88 14.29
N VAL A 132 -21.36 6.90 14.36
CA VAL A 132 -21.06 8.28 13.93
C VAL A 132 -21.59 9.19 15.03
N ASP A 133 -20.69 9.93 15.66
CA ASP A 133 -20.99 10.78 16.80
C ASP A 133 -20.56 12.21 16.52
N ASP A 134 -21.40 13.18 16.89
CA ASP A 134 -21.14 14.61 16.77
C ASP A 134 -20.89 15.23 18.16
N GLU A 135 -19.76 15.89 18.32
CA GLU A 135 -19.38 16.69 19.47
C GLU A 135 -19.50 18.18 19.12
N PHE A 136 -20.28 18.92 19.90
CA PHE A 136 -20.47 20.37 19.74
C PHE A 136 -19.63 21.10 20.77
N TYR A 137 -18.84 22.05 20.33
CA TYR A 137 -17.98 22.85 21.20
C TYR A 137 -17.76 24.24 20.59
N SER A 138 -17.11 25.12 21.33
CA SER A 138 -16.72 26.44 20.83
C SER A 138 -15.25 26.68 21.05
N GLU A 139 -14.62 27.34 20.07
CA GLU A 139 -13.23 27.77 20.20
C GLU A 139 -13.09 29.26 19.93
N LYS A 140 -12.08 29.85 20.53
CA LYS A 140 -11.73 31.25 20.29
C LYS A 140 -10.96 31.37 19.00
N ARG A 141 -11.41 32.23 18.09
CA ARG A 141 -10.75 32.55 16.84
C ARG A 141 -10.58 34.04 16.65
N GLN A 142 -9.47 34.40 16.01
CA GLN A 142 -9.28 35.79 15.58
C GLN A 142 -10.17 36.04 14.35
N THR A 143 -11.11 36.96 14.49
CA THR A 143 -12.09 37.32 13.46
C THR A 143 -11.85 38.76 13.02
N CYS A 144 -11.96 39.00 11.73
CA CYS A 144 -11.78 40.32 11.17
C CYS A 144 -13.04 41.18 11.37
N ALA A 145 -12.93 42.24 12.15
CA ALA A 145 -14.02 43.20 12.34
C ALA A 145 -14.17 44.15 11.13
N PHE A 146 -13.06 44.61 10.61
CA PHE A 146 -13.04 45.53 9.45
C PHE A 146 -11.95 45.14 8.46
N SER A 147 -12.31 45.09 7.18
CA SER A 147 -11.38 44.84 6.08
C SER A 147 -11.37 46.01 5.10
N ARG A 148 -10.22 46.20 4.46
CA ARG A 148 -10.09 47.16 3.33
C ARG A 148 -9.64 46.39 2.09
N THR A 149 -10.10 46.85 0.92
CA THR A 149 -9.62 46.34 -0.36
C THR A 149 -8.28 46.95 -0.69
N VAL A 150 -7.26 46.14 -0.86
CA VAL A 150 -5.91 46.55 -1.30
C VAL A 150 -5.75 46.05 -2.75
N THR A 151 -5.27 46.94 -3.62
CA THR A 151 -4.97 46.57 -5.00
C THR A 151 -3.47 46.43 -5.16
N ASP A 152 -3.01 45.28 -5.64
CA ASP A 152 -1.58 45.03 -5.89
C ASP A 152 -1.08 45.78 -7.14
N SER A 153 0.23 45.75 -7.37
CA SER A 153 0.88 46.43 -8.52
C SER A 153 0.47 45.85 -9.90
N LYS A 154 -0.25 44.71 -9.91
CA LYS A 154 -0.75 44.03 -11.11
C LYS A 154 -2.26 44.16 -11.28
N GLY A 155 -2.94 45.00 -10.45
CA GLY A 155 -4.37 45.24 -10.47
C GLY A 155 -5.22 44.16 -9.74
N GLY A 156 -4.58 43.19 -9.07
CA GLY A 156 -5.23 42.17 -8.23
C GLY A 156 -5.81 42.82 -6.96
N LYS A 157 -7.07 42.55 -6.64
CA LYS A 157 -7.74 43.06 -5.43
C LYS A 157 -7.75 41.99 -4.36
N THR A 158 -7.22 42.28 -3.17
CA THR A 158 -7.25 41.43 -1.98
C THR A 158 -7.90 42.18 -0.83
N GLN A 159 -8.55 41.44 0.08
CA GLN A 159 -9.10 41.99 1.32
C GLN A 159 -8.04 41.88 2.42
N GLU A 160 -7.63 43.01 2.99
CA GLU A 160 -6.70 43.10 4.13
C GLU A 160 -7.50 43.44 5.37
N CYS A 161 -7.38 42.63 6.43
CA CYS A 161 -8.03 42.94 7.69
C CYS A 161 -7.30 44.06 8.44
N THR A 162 -8.04 45.08 8.87
CA THR A 162 -7.48 46.24 9.57
C THR A 162 -7.77 46.22 11.07
N ASN A 163 -8.70 45.41 11.53
CA ASN A 163 -9.00 45.28 12.95
C ASN A 163 -9.44 43.83 13.27
N TRP A 164 -8.75 43.21 14.21
CA TRP A 164 -8.98 41.84 14.65
C TRP A 164 -9.58 41.83 16.06
N TYR A 165 -10.49 40.93 16.31
CA TYR A 165 -11.02 40.63 17.65
C TYR A 165 -11.17 39.14 17.88
N GLU A 166 -11.14 38.70 19.12
CA GLU A 166 -11.43 37.32 19.50
C GLU A 166 -12.95 37.09 19.50
N ALA A 167 -13.40 36.13 18.71
CA ALA A 167 -14.77 35.64 18.70
C ALA A 167 -14.85 34.20 19.21
N GLN A 168 -15.92 33.86 19.90
CA GLN A 168 -16.29 32.48 20.17
C GLN A 168 -17.01 31.93 18.93
N VAL A 169 -16.41 30.94 18.27
CA VAL A 169 -16.98 30.32 17.06
C VAL A 169 -17.45 28.92 17.41
N SER A 170 -18.73 28.63 17.14
CA SER A 170 -19.29 27.28 17.33
C SER A 170 -18.72 26.32 16.34
N CYS A 171 -18.29 25.17 16.80
CA CYS A 171 -17.68 24.11 16.00
C CYS A 171 -18.39 22.78 16.24
N THR A 172 -18.40 21.94 15.21
CA THR A 172 -18.84 20.56 15.29
C THR A 172 -17.68 19.65 14.89
N LYS A 173 -17.40 18.66 15.72
CA LYS A 173 -16.48 17.57 15.43
C LYS A 173 -17.30 16.32 15.25
N ARG A 174 -17.23 15.71 14.06
CA ARG A 174 -17.85 14.42 13.75
C ARG A 174 -16.80 13.33 13.80
N THR A 175 -17.08 12.25 14.52
CA THR A 175 -16.22 11.08 14.63
C THR A 175 -16.98 9.87 14.11
N ALA A 176 -16.44 9.21 13.09
CA ALA A 176 -16.94 7.92 12.62
C ALA A 176 -15.97 6.83 13.06
N ALA A 177 -16.48 5.82 13.76
CA ALA A 177 -15.69 4.70 14.25
C ALA A 177 -16.27 3.37 13.77
N PHE A 178 -15.37 2.47 13.36
CA PHE A 178 -15.73 1.09 13.04
C PHE A 178 -14.69 0.12 13.59
N SER A 179 -15.15 -0.97 14.20
CA SER A 179 -14.29 -2.03 14.72
C SER A 179 -14.98 -3.37 14.64
N PHE A 180 -14.25 -4.41 14.20
CA PHE A 180 -14.73 -5.79 14.20
C PHE A 180 -13.62 -6.77 14.55
N THR A 181 -14.02 -7.92 15.07
CA THR A 181 -13.14 -9.03 15.45
C THR A 181 -13.56 -10.30 14.73
N PRO A 182 -13.03 -10.56 13.51
CA PRO A 182 -13.24 -11.83 12.84
C PRO A 182 -12.45 -12.94 13.54
N ARG A 183 -13.01 -14.15 13.46
CA ARG A 183 -12.38 -15.42 13.86
C ARG A 183 -12.43 -16.37 12.69
N LEU A 184 -11.37 -17.11 12.44
CA LEU A 184 -11.36 -18.24 11.51
C LEU A 184 -11.26 -19.53 12.31
N ILE A 185 -12.24 -20.39 12.13
CA ILE A 185 -12.32 -21.69 12.78
C ILE A 185 -11.96 -22.75 11.75
N ASP A 186 -11.00 -23.59 12.08
CA ASP A 186 -10.68 -24.78 11.31
C ASP A 186 -11.76 -25.85 11.56
N VAL A 187 -12.44 -26.24 10.49
CA VAL A 187 -13.56 -27.18 10.53
C VAL A 187 -13.13 -28.60 10.96
N GLU A 188 -11.91 -28.98 10.65
CA GLU A 188 -11.41 -30.31 10.99
C GLU A 188 -11.12 -30.45 12.49
N SER A 189 -10.44 -29.46 13.06
CA SER A 189 -10.02 -29.47 14.47
C SER A 189 -11.03 -28.80 15.42
N GLY A 190 -11.94 -27.99 14.90
CA GLY A 190 -12.86 -27.16 15.69
C GLY A 190 -12.15 -26.02 16.45
N ARG A 191 -10.93 -25.64 16.08
CA ARG A 191 -10.13 -24.64 16.78
C ARG A 191 -10.11 -23.31 16.04
N VAL A 192 -10.06 -22.20 16.79
CA VAL A 192 -9.78 -20.89 16.23
C VAL A 192 -8.31 -20.83 15.84
N VAL A 193 -8.04 -20.70 14.54
CA VAL A 193 -6.69 -20.61 13.97
C VAL A 193 -6.29 -19.16 13.67
N PHE A 194 -7.26 -18.25 13.66
CA PHE A 194 -7.02 -16.82 13.49
C PHE A 194 -8.10 -16.04 14.25
N SER A 195 -7.66 -14.98 14.95
CA SER A 195 -8.53 -13.94 15.49
C SER A 195 -7.71 -12.65 15.65
N ASN A 196 -8.23 -11.56 15.18
CA ASN A 196 -7.61 -10.24 15.33
C ASN A 196 -8.68 -9.15 15.37
N THR A 197 -8.45 -8.06 16.08
CA THR A 197 -9.37 -6.92 16.10
C THR A 197 -8.87 -5.83 15.16
N TYR A 198 -9.74 -5.44 14.24
CA TYR A 198 -9.49 -4.36 13.30
C TYR A 198 -10.35 -3.17 13.67
N ALA A 199 -9.72 -2.02 13.83
CA ALA A 199 -10.39 -0.77 14.15
C ALA A 199 -9.86 0.38 13.31
N ASN A 200 -10.74 1.31 13.01
CA ASN A 200 -10.38 2.59 12.41
C ASN A 200 -11.35 3.67 12.86
N THR A 201 -10.83 4.89 12.96
CA THR A 201 -11.61 6.09 13.30
C THR A 201 -11.22 7.20 12.33
N VAL A 202 -12.20 7.94 11.85
CA VAL A 202 -12.02 9.12 11.01
C VAL A 202 -12.74 10.29 11.66
N GLU A 203 -12.09 11.44 11.72
CA GLU A 203 -12.63 12.66 12.28
C GLU A 203 -12.74 13.75 11.21
N ALA A 204 -13.82 14.50 11.25
CA ALA A 204 -14.01 15.74 10.50
C ALA A 204 -14.41 16.85 11.46
N LYS A 205 -13.92 18.06 11.20
CA LYS A 205 -14.20 19.24 12.01
C LYS A 205 -14.62 20.39 11.09
N VAL A 206 -15.65 21.11 11.52
CA VAL A 206 -16.06 22.36 10.88
C VAL A 206 -16.51 23.36 11.93
N CYS A 207 -16.19 24.61 11.71
CA CYS A 207 -16.70 25.73 12.51
C CYS A 207 -17.58 26.66 11.66
N ALA A 208 -18.43 27.46 12.31
CA ALA A 208 -19.40 28.28 11.63
C ALA A 208 -18.78 29.31 10.64
N ASP A 209 -17.53 29.66 10.85
CA ASP A 209 -16.76 30.61 10.03
C ASP A 209 -15.89 29.94 8.95
N ASP A 210 -15.86 28.61 8.86
CA ASP A 210 -15.03 27.87 7.87
C ASP A 210 -15.57 27.97 6.43
N GLY A 211 -16.82 28.39 6.22
CA GLY A 211 -17.44 28.51 4.90
C GLY A 211 -17.64 27.20 4.16
N LYS A 212 -17.52 26.06 4.85
CA LYS A 212 -17.71 24.70 4.32
C LYS A 212 -18.65 23.90 5.22
N GLY A 213 -19.26 22.86 4.64
CA GLY A 213 -20.06 21.91 5.39
C GLY A 213 -19.22 20.85 6.11
N LEU A 214 -19.81 20.18 7.08
CA LEU A 214 -19.25 18.99 7.72
C LEU A 214 -19.38 17.79 6.76
N ASP A 215 -18.36 16.93 6.72
CA ASP A 215 -18.38 15.70 5.93
C ASP A 215 -19.58 14.81 6.32
N ASP A 216 -20.18 14.16 5.34
CA ASP A 216 -21.32 13.25 5.57
C ASP A 216 -20.89 12.04 6.42
N GLY A 217 -21.61 11.79 7.52
CA GLY A 217 -21.31 10.72 8.46
C GLY A 217 -21.37 9.31 7.86
N THR A 218 -22.25 9.09 6.88
CA THR A 218 -22.37 7.80 6.19
C THR A 218 -21.14 7.55 5.32
N VAL A 219 -20.64 8.58 4.63
CA VAL A 219 -19.42 8.52 3.83
C VAL A 219 -18.21 8.27 4.73
N MET A 220 -18.13 8.95 5.87
CA MET A 220 -17.06 8.76 6.84
C MET A 220 -17.07 7.33 7.40
N ARG A 221 -18.23 6.81 7.80
CA ARG A 221 -18.38 5.43 8.29
C ARG A 221 -17.95 4.41 7.23
N LYS A 222 -18.40 4.58 5.99
CA LYS A 222 -17.99 3.72 4.87
C LYS A 222 -16.46 3.71 4.70
N LYS A 223 -15.82 4.86 4.78
CA LYS A 223 -14.36 4.98 4.70
C LYS A 223 -13.64 4.24 5.84
N THR A 224 -14.19 4.27 7.07
CA THR A 224 -13.64 3.48 8.18
C THR A 224 -13.75 1.98 7.92
N GLN A 225 -14.91 1.51 7.44
CA GLN A 225 -15.16 0.12 7.08
C GLN A 225 -14.21 -0.35 5.97
N GLU A 226 -14.05 0.41 4.89
CA GLU A 226 -13.14 0.10 3.78
C GLU A 226 -11.69 -0.05 4.26
N THR A 227 -11.23 0.86 5.12
CA THR A 227 -9.87 0.81 5.68
C THR A 227 -9.65 -0.46 6.51
N VAL A 228 -10.63 -0.81 7.33
CA VAL A 228 -10.59 -2.00 8.19
C VAL A 228 -10.63 -3.28 7.35
N MET A 229 -11.50 -3.32 6.34
CA MET A 229 -11.62 -4.46 5.43
C MET A 229 -10.36 -4.67 4.59
N GLN A 230 -9.70 -3.60 4.17
CA GLN A 230 -8.42 -3.70 3.47
C GLN A 230 -7.34 -4.35 4.33
N LYS A 231 -7.23 -3.97 5.61
CA LYS A 231 -6.29 -4.57 6.56
C LYS A 231 -6.59 -6.06 6.76
N PHE A 232 -7.86 -6.40 7.03
CA PHE A 232 -8.31 -7.78 7.17
C PHE A 232 -7.97 -8.61 5.92
N ARG A 233 -8.31 -8.12 4.73
CA ARG A 233 -8.04 -8.79 3.46
C ARG A 233 -6.55 -9.06 3.24
N MET A 234 -5.67 -8.10 3.60
CA MET A 234 -4.21 -8.27 3.48
C MET A 234 -3.66 -9.29 4.49
N ASP A 235 -4.32 -9.48 5.63
CA ASP A 235 -3.92 -10.49 6.61
C ASP A 235 -4.27 -11.91 6.15
N VAL A 236 -5.43 -12.10 5.51
CA VAL A 236 -5.98 -13.43 5.24
C VAL A 236 -5.76 -13.95 3.82
N ALA A 237 -5.21 -13.12 2.92
CA ALA A 237 -4.98 -13.51 1.53
C ALA A 237 -3.77 -12.79 0.93
N PRO A 238 -3.08 -13.39 -0.05
CA PRO A 238 -2.06 -12.71 -0.82
C PRO A 238 -2.61 -11.43 -1.49
N TYR A 239 -1.72 -10.44 -1.67
CA TYR A 239 -2.10 -9.15 -2.25
C TYR A 239 -0.97 -8.56 -3.07
N TYR A 240 -1.34 -7.73 -4.05
CA TYR A 240 -0.38 -7.00 -4.86
C TYR A 240 -0.05 -5.65 -4.25
N VAL A 241 1.26 -5.33 -4.20
CA VAL A 241 1.75 -3.99 -3.89
C VAL A 241 2.44 -3.40 -5.11
N THR A 242 2.30 -2.08 -5.32
CA THR A 242 3.09 -1.38 -6.33
C THR A 242 4.40 -0.94 -5.70
N MET A 243 5.50 -1.45 -6.20
CA MET A 243 6.85 -1.05 -5.79
C MET A 243 7.49 -0.17 -6.85
N THR A 244 8.26 0.82 -6.40
CA THR A 244 9.04 1.71 -7.27
C THR A 244 10.50 1.33 -7.15
N PHE A 245 11.14 1.08 -8.29
CA PHE A 245 12.56 0.73 -8.39
C PHE A 245 13.30 1.81 -9.16
N THR A 246 14.46 2.20 -8.66
CA THR A 246 15.38 3.09 -9.37
C THR A 246 16.32 2.25 -10.18
N LEU A 247 16.50 2.58 -11.47
CA LEU A 247 17.43 1.90 -12.38
C LEU A 247 18.81 2.54 -12.32
N LYS A 248 19.87 1.75 -12.54
CA LYS A 248 21.19 2.27 -12.83
C LYS A 248 21.35 2.43 -14.34
N ASP A 249 21.89 3.56 -14.79
CA ASP A 249 22.02 3.93 -16.19
C ASP A 249 23.46 4.30 -16.63
N SER A 250 24.40 4.25 -15.69
CA SER A 250 25.81 4.54 -15.96
C SER A 250 26.45 3.50 -16.88
N THR A 251 27.18 3.95 -17.89
CA THR A 251 27.98 3.11 -18.77
C THR A 251 29.47 3.10 -18.42
N ALA A 252 29.85 3.78 -17.33
CA ALA A 252 31.26 4.01 -16.98
C ALA A 252 32.02 2.72 -16.61
N ASP A 253 31.31 1.72 -16.15
CA ASP A 253 31.84 0.39 -15.75
C ASP A 253 31.86 -0.65 -16.90
N MET A 254 31.61 -0.21 -18.15
CA MET A 254 31.54 -1.06 -19.32
C MET A 254 32.60 -0.69 -20.37
N ALA A 255 33.44 -1.63 -20.76
CA ALA A 255 34.36 -1.46 -21.88
C ALA A 255 33.69 -1.72 -23.25
N SER A 256 32.73 -2.64 -23.29
CA SER A 256 32.05 -3.07 -24.54
C SER A 256 31.00 -2.05 -24.99
N ASP A 257 31.16 -1.49 -26.19
CA ASP A 257 30.15 -0.58 -26.75
C ASP A 257 28.85 -1.30 -27.10
N ALA A 258 28.89 -2.60 -27.40
CA ALA A 258 27.73 -3.43 -27.62
C ALA A 258 26.93 -3.58 -26.28
N ALA A 259 27.61 -3.77 -25.13
CA ALA A 259 26.97 -3.80 -23.83
C ALA A 259 26.31 -2.46 -23.48
N LYS A 260 27.01 -1.34 -23.75
CA LYS A 260 26.46 0.02 -23.56
C LYS A 260 25.21 0.29 -24.41
N ALA A 261 25.20 -0.18 -25.66
CA ALA A 261 24.02 -0.07 -26.53
C ALA A 261 22.84 -0.84 -25.95
N LYS A 262 23.05 -2.11 -25.59
CA LYS A 262 22.01 -2.96 -24.99
C LYS A 262 21.51 -2.43 -23.65
N LEU A 263 22.37 -1.82 -22.80
CA LEU A 263 21.90 -1.13 -21.59
C LEU A 263 20.89 -0.03 -21.95
N ARG A 264 21.21 0.83 -22.92
CA ARG A 264 20.32 1.93 -23.37
C ARG A 264 18.99 1.40 -23.96
N ASP A 265 19.06 0.34 -24.76
CA ASP A 265 17.87 -0.30 -25.32
C ASP A 265 16.94 -0.83 -24.21
N GLY A 266 17.51 -1.55 -23.23
CA GLY A 266 16.77 -2.03 -22.08
C GLY A 266 16.17 -0.89 -21.23
N LEU A 267 16.90 0.20 -21.01
CA LEU A 267 16.38 1.40 -20.33
C LEU A 267 15.20 2.03 -21.09
N THR A 268 15.23 2.00 -22.42
CA THR A 268 14.12 2.49 -23.25
C THR A 268 12.87 1.64 -23.06
N PHE A 269 12.99 0.32 -23.06
CA PHE A 269 11.87 -0.58 -22.77
C PHE A 269 11.36 -0.42 -21.34
N ALA A 270 12.24 -0.33 -20.37
CA ALA A 270 11.87 -0.17 -18.97
C ALA A 270 11.10 1.15 -18.72
N LYS A 271 11.52 2.27 -19.33
CA LYS A 271 10.79 3.55 -19.31
C LYS A 271 9.40 3.46 -19.91
N ALA A 272 9.20 2.57 -20.89
CA ALA A 272 7.90 2.26 -21.48
C ALA A 272 7.11 1.21 -20.67
N ASN A 273 7.55 0.87 -19.44
CA ASN A 273 6.98 -0.16 -18.59
C ASN A 273 6.93 -1.57 -19.21
N GLN A 274 7.89 -1.87 -20.12
CA GLN A 274 8.04 -3.15 -20.82
C GLN A 274 9.23 -3.94 -20.23
N MET A 275 9.12 -4.33 -18.96
CA MET A 275 10.18 -5.07 -18.27
C MET A 275 10.43 -6.44 -18.87
N ASP A 276 9.41 -7.09 -19.41
CA ASP A 276 9.47 -8.33 -20.16
C ASP A 276 10.42 -8.27 -21.38
N ARG A 277 10.58 -7.07 -21.95
CA ARG A 277 11.53 -6.80 -23.05
C ARG A 277 12.87 -6.28 -22.55
N ALA A 278 12.88 -5.46 -21.50
CA ALA A 278 14.10 -4.90 -20.94
C ALA A 278 15.02 -5.98 -20.33
N CYS A 279 14.44 -6.93 -19.59
CA CYS A 279 15.19 -7.94 -18.84
C CYS A 279 16.01 -8.88 -19.73
N PRO A 280 15.49 -9.46 -20.82
CA PRO A 280 16.31 -10.25 -21.74
C PRO A 280 17.49 -9.46 -22.33
N VAL A 281 17.26 -8.20 -22.74
CA VAL A 281 18.29 -7.33 -23.31
C VAL A 281 19.41 -7.04 -22.31
N TRP A 282 19.06 -6.77 -21.03
CA TRP A 282 20.08 -6.57 -20.00
C TRP A 282 20.85 -7.84 -19.64
N ARG A 283 20.22 -9.03 -19.68
CA ARG A 283 20.92 -10.30 -19.50
C ARG A 283 21.93 -10.55 -20.62
N GLU A 284 21.56 -10.28 -21.88
CA GLU A 284 22.50 -10.33 -23.00
C GLU A 284 23.65 -9.32 -22.83
N ALA A 285 23.35 -8.08 -22.36
CA ALA A 285 24.37 -7.09 -22.07
C ALA A 285 25.34 -7.54 -20.97
N LEU A 286 24.83 -8.21 -19.93
CA LEU A 286 25.64 -8.72 -18.81
C LEU A 286 26.61 -9.81 -19.27
N VAL A 287 26.26 -10.64 -20.26
CA VAL A 287 27.19 -11.60 -20.88
C VAL A 287 28.37 -10.88 -21.55
N LEU A 288 28.13 -9.71 -22.16
CA LEU A 288 29.17 -8.89 -22.81
C LEU A 288 30.00 -8.05 -21.84
N ALA A 289 29.50 -7.80 -20.64
CA ALA A 289 30.18 -7.05 -19.59
C ALA A 289 29.86 -7.65 -18.20
N PRO A 290 30.41 -8.82 -17.88
CA PRO A 290 29.98 -9.63 -16.72
C PRO A 290 30.33 -8.98 -15.35
N ASN A 291 31.25 -8.01 -15.33
CA ASN A 291 31.62 -7.30 -14.09
C ASN A 291 30.96 -5.92 -13.97
N SER A 292 30.00 -5.58 -14.87
CA SER A 292 29.30 -4.31 -14.78
C SER A 292 28.32 -4.29 -13.61
N ILE A 293 28.59 -3.43 -12.62
CA ILE A 293 27.72 -3.18 -11.47
C ILE A 293 26.35 -2.71 -11.93
N THR A 294 26.33 -1.83 -12.95
CA THR A 294 25.08 -1.30 -13.52
C THR A 294 24.20 -2.43 -14.09
N LEU A 295 24.79 -3.33 -14.88
CA LEU A 295 24.03 -4.44 -15.47
C LEU A 295 23.64 -5.50 -14.45
N MET A 296 24.56 -5.88 -13.55
CA MET A 296 24.24 -6.81 -12.45
C MET A 296 23.07 -6.30 -11.61
N TYR A 297 23.06 -4.99 -11.29
CA TYR A 297 21.98 -4.39 -10.53
C TYR A 297 20.63 -4.43 -11.27
N ASN A 298 20.60 -4.01 -12.54
CA ASN A 298 19.37 -4.00 -13.34
C ASN A 298 18.86 -5.43 -13.61
N VAL A 299 19.75 -6.42 -13.81
CA VAL A 299 19.38 -7.83 -13.92
C VAL A 299 18.84 -8.36 -12.58
N GLY A 300 19.45 -7.95 -11.46
CA GLY A 300 18.91 -8.26 -10.14
C GLY A 300 17.49 -7.71 -9.93
N LEU A 301 17.19 -6.50 -10.41
CA LEU A 301 15.81 -5.97 -10.40
C LEU A 301 14.88 -6.80 -11.29
N CYS A 302 15.35 -7.29 -12.43
CA CYS A 302 14.59 -8.23 -13.24
C CYS A 302 14.23 -9.50 -12.47
N ASP A 303 15.22 -10.06 -11.76
CA ASP A 303 14.99 -11.27 -10.97
C ASP A 303 14.02 -11.03 -9.82
N GLU A 304 14.06 -9.87 -9.17
CA GLU A 304 13.04 -9.48 -8.17
C GLU A 304 11.63 -9.41 -8.79
N THR A 305 11.49 -8.80 -9.96
CA THR A 305 10.18 -8.61 -10.62
C THR A 305 9.64 -9.91 -11.25
N GLU A 306 10.49 -10.88 -11.51
CA GLU A 306 10.15 -12.20 -12.05
C GLU A 306 10.05 -13.28 -10.97
N ASP A 307 9.89 -12.88 -9.70
CA ASP A 307 9.76 -13.78 -8.54
C ASP A 307 10.96 -14.74 -8.33
N ARG A 308 12.17 -14.22 -8.57
CA ARG A 308 13.44 -14.93 -8.35
C ARG A 308 14.33 -14.18 -7.32
N PRO A 309 13.88 -14.01 -6.08
CA PRO A 309 14.60 -13.19 -5.09
C PRO A 309 15.94 -13.79 -4.67
N HIS A 310 16.16 -15.09 -4.78
CA HIS A 310 17.45 -15.72 -4.48
C HIS A 310 18.52 -15.31 -5.47
N GLU A 311 18.19 -15.30 -6.78
CA GLU A 311 19.06 -14.89 -7.88
C GLU A 311 19.38 -13.38 -7.75
N ALA A 312 18.36 -12.55 -7.48
CA ALA A 312 18.54 -11.14 -7.23
C ALA A 312 19.49 -10.88 -6.06
N PHE A 313 19.26 -11.57 -4.93
CA PHE A 313 20.12 -11.47 -3.74
C PHE A 313 21.57 -11.85 -4.05
N ALA A 314 21.79 -12.91 -4.80
CA ALA A 314 23.13 -13.36 -5.19
C ALA A 314 23.87 -12.28 -6.00
N LEU A 315 23.20 -11.65 -6.97
CA LEU A 315 23.77 -10.56 -7.76
C LEU A 315 24.09 -9.34 -6.91
N TYR A 316 23.18 -8.90 -6.04
CA TYR A 316 23.42 -7.75 -5.17
C TYR A 316 24.55 -7.99 -4.15
N ARG A 317 24.68 -9.22 -3.63
CA ARG A 317 25.81 -9.61 -2.77
C ARG A 317 27.13 -9.65 -3.54
N GLN A 318 27.11 -10.05 -4.82
CA GLN A 318 28.28 -9.98 -5.67
C GLN A 318 28.73 -8.54 -5.90
N ILE A 319 27.79 -7.63 -6.17
CA ILE A 319 28.08 -6.20 -6.31
C ILE A 319 28.65 -5.64 -5.00
N GLU A 320 28.01 -5.89 -3.88
CA GLU A 320 28.43 -5.40 -2.57
C GLU A 320 29.91 -5.76 -2.26
N LYS A 321 30.31 -7.01 -2.59
CA LYS A 321 31.69 -7.46 -2.40
C LYS A 321 32.70 -6.78 -3.35
N ALA A 322 32.26 -6.33 -4.50
CA ALA A 322 33.11 -5.63 -5.48
C ALA A 322 33.24 -4.13 -5.23
N LEU A 323 32.36 -3.56 -4.40
CA LEU A 323 32.39 -2.14 -4.06
C LEU A 323 33.50 -1.81 -3.05
N THR A 324 34.15 -0.68 -3.24
CA THR A 324 35.13 -0.12 -2.31
C THR A 324 34.52 0.82 -1.27
N SER A 325 33.29 1.26 -1.50
CA SER A 325 32.48 2.09 -0.60
C SER A 325 31.01 1.71 -0.69
N PRO A 326 30.20 1.96 0.34
CA PRO A 326 28.75 1.68 0.30
C PRO A 326 28.06 2.40 -0.86
N ASP A 327 27.10 1.71 -1.49
CA ASP A 327 26.19 2.25 -2.50
C ASP A 327 24.76 2.13 -1.98
N ASP A 328 24.05 3.25 -1.87
CA ASP A 328 22.71 3.30 -1.26
C ASP A 328 21.67 2.46 -2.03
N LEU A 329 21.77 2.38 -3.37
CA LEU A 329 20.87 1.56 -4.15
C LEU A 329 21.09 0.07 -3.89
N ILE A 330 22.34 -0.36 -3.77
CA ILE A 330 22.68 -1.76 -3.46
C ILE A 330 22.25 -2.12 -2.03
N THR A 331 22.53 -1.25 -1.07
CA THR A 331 22.08 -1.44 0.32
C THR A 331 20.55 -1.54 0.42
N THR A 332 19.84 -0.64 -0.29
CA THR A 332 18.38 -0.66 -0.37
C THR A 332 17.86 -1.94 -1.04
N ALA A 333 18.50 -2.40 -2.13
CA ALA A 333 18.13 -3.61 -2.83
C ALA A 333 18.30 -4.86 -1.94
N LEU A 334 19.41 -4.98 -1.24
CA LEU A 334 19.65 -6.09 -0.30
C LEU A 334 18.64 -6.09 0.86
N THR A 335 18.34 -4.92 1.43
CA THR A 335 17.35 -4.79 2.50
C THR A 335 15.95 -5.18 2.01
N ARG A 336 15.61 -4.87 0.76
CA ARG A 336 14.31 -5.16 0.16
C ARG A 336 14.17 -6.63 -0.25
N VAL A 337 15.19 -7.22 -0.86
CA VAL A 337 15.11 -8.59 -1.42
C VAL A 337 15.17 -9.66 -0.35
N ASN A 338 15.86 -9.43 0.77
CA ASN A 338 16.02 -10.42 1.83
C ASN A 338 14.67 -10.90 2.41
N PRO A 339 13.72 -10.04 2.83
CA PRO A 339 12.39 -10.49 3.24
C PRO A 339 11.57 -11.12 2.09
N GLN A 340 11.84 -10.81 0.82
CA GLN A 340 11.12 -11.42 -0.31
C GLN A 340 11.43 -12.93 -0.43
N ILE A 341 12.61 -13.36 -0.03
CA ILE A 341 12.98 -14.79 0.02
C ILE A 341 12.05 -15.56 0.96
N GLU A 342 11.82 -15.03 2.16
CA GLU A 342 10.89 -15.65 3.12
C GLU A 342 9.43 -15.53 2.67
N ASN A 343 9.06 -14.39 2.09
CA ASN A 343 7.72 -14.18 1.53
C ASN A 343 7.39 -15.18 0.42
N ARG A 344 8.37 -15.54 -0.41
CA ARG A 344 8.19 -16.54 -1.45
C ARG A 344 7.84 -17.92 -0.90
N LYS A 345 8.47 -18.34 0.20
CA LYS A 345 8.14 -19.60 0.86
C LYS A 345 6.69 -19.61 1.36
N LYS A 346 6.26 -18.52 2.01
CA LYS A 346 4.87 -18.35 2.45
C LYS A 346 3.90 -18.36 1.26
N LEU A 347 4.20 -17.59 0.21
CA LEU A 347 3.38 -17.57 -1.00
C LEU A 347 3.22 -18.96 -1.62
N ALA A 348 4.28 -19.75 -1.70
CA ALA A 348 4.22 -21.11 -2.22
C ALA A 348 3.20 -21.98 -1.44
N GLY A 349 3.18 -21.87 -0.10
CA GLY A 349 2.19 -22.54 0.74
C GLY A 349 0.77 -21.99 0.58
N GLN A 350 0.65 -20.66 0.49
CA GLN A 350 -0.66 -19.98 0.38
C GLN A 350 -1.30 -20.12 -1.02
N VAL A 351 -0.53 -20.23 -2.09
CA VAL A 351 -1.04 -20.32 -3.47
C VAL A 351 -1.12 -21.77 -3.97
N ALA A 352 -0.49 -22.72 -3.28
CA ALA A 352 -0.63 -24.14 -3.58
C ALA A 352 -2.11 -24.55 -3.56
N ARG A 353 -2.50 -25.38 -4.54
CA ARG A 353 -3.89 -25.88 -4.73
C ARG A 353 -4.20 -27.05 -3.84
#